data_134fca2de4667c4743a0e3f719c6a576
#
_entry.id   134fca2de4667c4743a0e3f719c6a576
#
_cell.length_a   1.000
_cell.length_b   1.000
_cell.length_c   1.000
_cell.angle_alpha   90.00
_cell.angle_beta   90.00
_cell.angle_gamma   90.00
#
_symmetry.space_group_name_H-M   'P 1'
#
loop_
_entity.id
_entity.type
_entity.pdbx_description
1 polymer ?
#
loop_
_entity_poly.entity_id
_entity_poly.type
_entity_poly.pdbx_seq_one_letter_code
_entity_poly.pdbx_strand_id
1 'polypeptide(L)'
;MRATEPPTQSVGAYAAVHGPVEAADRIRAGCAPPAVLAEVAQPEPDLRDDLAALEAGHARLLTPEDDDWPNAAAHDLAASGTGAPLGLWVCGDPQLGVLTAGPVAVVGSLAASPYGEYVAAELGQGVADRDIAIANGAGFGVEAHALRGALSTSGRGRCLVVLACGIDVGYPADHGPLLREITDSGGVLVTEYPLGTKPRRTRGYARQRLVAALSEATVIVEAGRRSPALAVARTASRLGRRVYAVPGPVTSATSAVDRTTERHADQAYTWLISSR
;
A
#
# COMPACT_ATOMS: atom_id res chain seq x y z
N MET A 1 -15.76 -4.08 -6.91
CA MET A 1 -14.41 -4.64 -6.72
C MET A 1 -14.21 -5.96 -7.46
N ARG A 2 -14.95 -7.05 -7.20
CA ARG A 2 -14.73 -8.36 -7.86
C ARG A 2 -14.98 -8.33 -9.38
N ALA A 3 -15.80 -7.42 -9.85
CA ALA A 3 -16.09 -7.23 -11.27
C ALA A 3 -14.97 -6.52 -12.06
N THR A 4 -14.01 -5.93 -11.39
CA THR A 4 -13.02 -5.02 -12.00
C THR A 4 -11.59 -5.39 -11.59
N GLU A 5 -10.61 -4.92 -12.35
CA GLU A 5 -9.18 -5.03 -12.02
C GLU A 5 -8.62 -3.64 -11.70
N PRO A 6 -8.20 -3.35 -10.45
CA PRO A 6 -7.64 -2.06 -10.09
C PRO A 6 -6.35 -1.69 -10.87
N PRO A 7 -6.14 -0.40 -11.12
CA PRO A 7 -6.95 0.76 -10.76
C PRO A 7 -8.15 0.94 -11.69
N THR A 8 -9.30 1.37 -11.13
CA THR A 8 -10.57 1.52 -11.84
C THR A 8 -11.00 2.99 -11.84
N GLN A 9 -10.43 3.80 -12.72
CA GLN A 9 -10.68 5.23 -12.74
C GLN A 9 -12.10 5.58 -13.21
N SER A 10 -12.54 4.95 -14.31
CA SER A 10 -13.86 5.25 -14.90
C SER A 10 -14.99 4.73 -14.02
N VAL A 11 -14.86 3.51 -13.49
CA VAL A 11 -15.85 2.93 -12.57
C VAL A 11 -15.92 3.73 -11.27
N GLY A 12 -14.76 4.14 -10.71
CA GLY A 12 -14.73 4.95 -9.51
C GLY A 12 -15.39 6.31 -9.67
N ALA A 13 -15.08 7.02 -10.75
CA ALA A 13 -15.72 8.30 -11.07
C ALA A 13 -17.23 8.14 -11.29
N TYR A 14 -17.65 7.07 -11.95
CA TYR A 14 -19.06 6.78 -12.22
C TYR A 14 -19.81 6.47 -10.92
N ALA A 15 -19.23 5.67 -10.03
CA ALA A 15 -19.82 5.35 -8.73
C ALA A 15 -19.91 6.60 -7.82
N ALA A 16 -18.94 7.50 -7.89
CA ALA A 16 -18.97 8.75 -7.13
C ALA A 16 -20.13 9.69 -7.55
N VAL A 17 -20.56 9.63 -8.83
CA VAL A 17 -21.65 10.46 -9.34
C VAL A 17 -23.02 9.85 -9.05
N HIS A 18 -23.18 8.53 -9.21
CA HIS A 18 -24.48 7.85 -9.14
C HIS A 18 -24.74 7.12 -7.82
N GLY A 19 -23.74 7.02 -6.98
CA GLY A 19 -23.73 6.11 -5.84
C GLY A 19 -23.40 4.65 -6.24
N PRO A 20 -22.89 3.84 -5.31
CA PRO A 20 -22.38 2.51 -5.63
C PRO A 20 -23.46 1.54 -6.11
N VAL A 21 -24.68 1.62 -5.57
CA VAL A 21 -25.78 0.72 -5.90
C VAL A 21 -26.29 0.99 -7.32
N GLU A 22 -26.67 2.24 -7.62
CA GLU A 22 -27.17 2.63 -8.94
C GLU A 22 -26.10 2.41 -10.03
N ALA A 23 -24.84 2.73 -9.75
CA ALA A 23 -23.75 2.48 -10.67
C ALA A 23 -23.62 0.98 -10.99
N ALA A 24 -23.70 0.11 -9.98
CA ALA A 24 -23.64 -1.34 -10.17
C ALA A 24 -24.84 -1.86 -10.99
N ASP A 25 -26.05 -1.37 -10.75
CA ASP A 25 -27.24 -1.78 -11.51
C ASP A 25 -27.16 -1.36 -12.97
N ARG A 26 -26.71 -0.14 -13.24
CA ARG A 26 -26.51 0.36 -14.62
C ARG A 26 -25.39 -0.41 -15.35
N ILE A 27 -24.33 -0.78 -14.65
CA ILE A 27 -23.26 -1.62 -15.21
C ILE A 27 -23.78 -3.01 -15.57
N ARG A 28 -24.54 -3.66 -14.68
CA ARG A 28 -25.14 -4.99 -14.95
C ARG A 28 -26.12 -4.93 -16.13
N ALA A 29 -26.89 -3.85 -16.24
CA ALA A 29 -27.82 -3.64 -17.35
C ALA A 29 -27.14 -3.25 -18.68
N GLY A 30 -25.79 -3.07 -18.69
CA GLY A 30 -25.07 -2.58 -19.86
C GLY A 30 -25.37 -1.12 -20.23
N CYS A 31 -25.95 -0.35 -19.31
CA CYS A 31 -26.39 1.04 -19.51
C CYS A 31 -25.35 2.08 -19.06
N ALA A 32 -24.16 1.65 -18.66
CA ALA A 32 -23.06 2.53 -18.28
C ALA A 32 -22.28 3.01 -19.52
N PRO A 33 -21.54 4.14 -19.43
CA PRO A 33 -20.70 4.61 -20.53
C PRO A 33 -19.66 3.55 -20.98
N PRO A 34 -19.27 3.55 -22.28
CA PRO A 34 -18.33 2.56 -22.81
C PRO A 34 -17.01 2.46 -22.03
N ALA A 35 -16.46 3.58 -21.56
CA ALA A 35 -15.24 3.60 -20.76
C ALA A 35 -15.40 2.88 -19.41
N VAL A 36 -16.57 2.96 -18.79
CA VAL A 36 -16.90 2.24 -17.55
C VAL A 36 -17.03 0.75 -17.83
N LEU A 37 -17.78 0.39 -18.88
CA LEU A 37 -17.98 -1.03 -19.25
C LEU A 37 -16.66 -1.70 -19.65
N ALA A 38 -15.73 -0.98 -20.25
CA ALA A 38 -14.40 -1.50 -20.62
C ALA A 38 -13.52 -1.88 -19.40
N GLU A 39 -13.76 -1.27 -18.23
CA GLU A 39 -13.05 -1.63 -16.98
C GLU A 39 -13.70 -2.82 -16.27
N VAL A 40 -14.88 -3.29 -16.70
CA VAL A 40 -15.62 -4.38 -16.06
C VAL A 40 -15.31 -5.71 -16.77
N ALA A 41 -14.59 -6.58 -16.09
CA ALA A 41 -14.22 -7.89 -16.63
C ALA A 41 -15.32 -8.94 -16.41
N GLN A 42 -16.11 -8.81 -15.34
CA GLN A 42 -17.16 -9.77 -14.95
C GLN A 42 -18.32 -9.03 -14.29
N PRO A 43 -19.40 -8.72 -15.03
CA PRO A 43 -20.52 -7.92 -14.49
C PRO A 43 -21.31 -8.62 -13.37
N GLU A 44 -21.32 -9.95 -13.35
CA GLU A 44 -21.99 -10.78 -12.33
C GLU A 44 -20.99 -11.69 -11.61
N PRO A 45 -20.16 -11.16 -10.70
CA PRO A 45 -19.18 -11.96 -9.95
C PRO A 45 -19.86 -12.81 -8.88
N ASP A 46 -19.29 -13.99 -8.61
CA ASP A 46 -19.64 -14.78 -7.43
C ASP A 46 -19.07 -14.14 -6.16
N LEU A 47 -19.94 -13.82 -5.22
CA LEU A 47 -19.60 -13.12 -3.96
C LEU A 47 -19.67 -14.01 -2.71
N ARG A 48 -19.98 -15.32 -2.85
CA ARG A 48 -20.23 -16.21 -1.71
C ARG A 48 -19.06 -16.25 -0.74
N ASP A 49 -17.84 -16.37 -1.24
CA ASP A 49 -16.62 -16.43 -0.40
C ASP A 49 -16.38 -15.09 0.30
N ASP A 50 -16.63 -13.97 -0.38
CA ASP A 50 -16.47 -12.64 0.18
C ASP A 50 -17.47 -12.42 1.34
N LEU A 51 -18.74 -12.78 1.12
CA LEU A 51 -19.79 -12.66 2.16
C LEU A 51 -19.51 -13.56 3.35
N ALA A 52 -19.11 -14.82 3.13
CA ALA A 52 -18.76 -15.74 4.19
C ALA A 52 -17.58 -15.24 5.03
N ALA A 53 -16.58 -14.62 4.42
CA ALA A 53 -15.44 -14.06 5.16
C ALA A 53 -15.82 -12.83 5.99
N LEU A 54 -16.73 -11.99 5.48
CA LEU A 54 -17.27 -10.86 6.23
C LEU A 54 -18.08 -11.34 7.45
N GLU A 55 -18.98 -12.33 7.26
CA GLU A 55 -19.80 -12.91 8.31
C GLU A 55 -18.93 -13.60 9.39
N ALA A 56 -17.85 -14.26 9.00
CA ALA A 56 -16.91 -14.89 9.91
C ALA A 56 -15.97 -13.91 10.64
N GLY A 57 -15.99 -12.63 10.25
CA GLY A 57 -15.11 -11.61 10.84
C GLY A 57 -13.63 -11.77 10.47
N HIS A 58 -13.30 -12.59 9.46
CA HIS A 58 -11.91 -12.81 9.02
C HIS A 58 -11.33 -11.62 8.27
N ALA A 59 -12.19 -10.81 7.67
CA ALA A 59 -11.83 -9.57 7.00
C ALA A 59 -13.00 -8.58 7.09
N ARG A 60 -12.70 -7.30 7.00
CA ARG A 60 -13.68 -6.21 6.87
C ARG A 60 -13.54 -5.60 5.48
N LEU A 61 -14.64 -5.24 4.85
CA LEU A 61 -14.63 -4.38 3.66
C LEU A 61 -14.83 -2.94 4.10
N LEU A 62 -13.84 -2.11 3.89
CA LEU A 62 -13.87 -0.67 4.13
C LEU A 62 -14.28 0.04 2.85
N THR A 63 -15.25 0.93 2.96
CA THR A 63 -15.84 1.69 1.86
C THR A 63 -15.78 3.20 2.12
N PRO A 64 -16.04 4.06 1.12
CA PRO A 64 -16.02 5.51 1.29
C PRO A 64 -17.01 6.04 2.33
N GLU A 65 -17.98 5.25 2.74
CA GLU A 65 -19.00 5.60 3.74
C GLU A 65 -18.52 5.32 5.19
N ASP A 66 -17.40 4.60 5.35
CA ASP A 66 -16.86 4.27 6.67
C ASP A 66 -15.99 5.41 7.24
N ASP A 67 -16.07 5.63 8.54
CA ASP A 67 -15.30 6.69 9.24
C ASP A 67 -13.77 6.50 9.11
N ASP A 68 -13.32 5.23 9.06
CA ASP A 68 -11.91 4.86 8.92
C ASP A 68 -11.41 4.93 7.47
N TRP A 69 -12.27 5.32 6.52
CA TRP A 69 -11.87 5.43 5.12
C TRP A 69 -10.75 6.48 4.95
N PRO A 70 -9.66 6.17 4.21
CA PRO A 70 -8.57 7.12 4.00
C PRO A 70 -8.93 8.18 2.95
N ASN A 71 -9.86 9.08 3.31
CA ASN A 71 -10.44 10.09 2.41
C ASN A 71 -9.39 10.92 1.68
N ALA A 72 -8.35 11.38 2.38
CA ALA A 72 -7.30 12.20 1.79
C ALA A 72 -6.54 11.44 0.69
N ALA A 73 -6.14 10.19 0.98
CA ALA A 73 -5.43 9.35 0.01
C ALA A 73 -6.31 9.00 -1.21
N ALA A 74 -7.59 8.68 -0.98
CA ALA A 74 -8.54 8.39 -2.04
C ALA A 74 -8.79 9.62 -2.93
N HIS A 75 -8.97 10.80 -2.32
CA HIS A 75 -9.13 12.06 -3.04
C HIS A 75 -7.91 12.38 -3.91
N ASP A 76 -6.71 12.30 -3.34
CA ASP A 76 -5.46 12.60 -4.06
C ASP A 76 -5.24 11.64 -5.25
N LEU A 77 -5.56 10.35 -5.07
CA LEU A 77 -5.48 9.36 -6.15
C LEU A 77 -6.50 9.66 -7.26
N ALA A 78 -7.73 10.05 -6.91
CA ALA A 78 -8.74 10.45 -7.88
C ALA A 78 -8.29 11.70 -8.65
N ALA A 79 -7.85 12.74 -7.95
CA ALA A 79 -7.41 14.00 -8.53
C ALA A 79 -6.19 13.84 -9.44
N SER A 80 -5.27 12.93 -9.10
CA SER A 80 -4.07 12.63 -9.92
C SER A 80 -4.36 11.78 -11.16
N GLY A 81 -5.60 11.28 -11.34
CA GLY A 81 -5.96 10.37 -12.43
C GLY A 81 -5.36 8.97 -12.32
N THR A 82 -4.85 8.59 -11.15
CA THR A 82 -4.29 7.24 -10.93
C THR A 82 -5.31 6.22 -10.41
N GLY A 83 -6.56 6.66 -10.18
CA GLY A 83 -7.68 5.86 -9.73
C GLY A 83 -7.70 5.63 -8.22
N ALA A 84 -8.74 6.17 -7.55
CA ALA A 84 -9.02 5.86 -6.16
C ALA A 84 -9.47 4.40 -5.99
N PRO A 85 -9.25 3.76 -4.84
CA PRO A 85 -9.81 2.46 -4.55
C PRO A 85 -11.36 2.55 -4.46
N LEU A 86 -12.06 1.52 -4.95
CA LEU A 86 -13.52 1.39 -4.78
C LEU A 86 -13.91 0.92 -3.38
N GLY A 87 -12.99 0.28 -2.70
CA GLY A 87 -13.09 -0.25 -1.35
C GLY A 87 -11.77 -0.94 -1.00
N LEU A 88 -11.57 -1.23 0.27
CA LEU A 88 -10.38 -1.90 0.78
C LEU A 88 -10.80 -3.08 1.66
N TRP A 89 -10.32 -4.26 1.35
CA TRP A 89 -10.34 -5.38 2.28
C TRP A 89 -9.31 -5.14 3.36
N VAL A 90 -9.69 -5.30 4.62
CA VAL A 90 -8.86 -5.02 5.79
C VAL A 90 -8.84 -6.23 6.71
N CYS A 91 -7.65 -6.63 7.17
CA CYS A 91 -7.43 -7.60 8.23
C CYS A 91 -6.48 -7.02 9.28
N GLY A 92 -6.74 -7.23 10.55
CA GLY A 92 -6.09 -6.59 11.69
C GLY A 92 -7.02 -5.59 12.36
N ASP A 93 -6.50 -4.82 13.33
CA ASP A 93 -7.31 -3.87 14.09
C ASP A 93 -7.44 -2.52 13.36
N PRO A 94 -8.59 -2.23 12.73
CA PRO A 94 -8.79 -0.98 11.98
C PRO A 94 -8.91 0.26 12.90
N GLN A 95 -9.19 0.09 14.20
CA GLN A 95 -9.38 1.20 15.14
C GLN A 95 -8.09 1.98 15.45
N LEU A 96 -6.96 1.48 14.96
CA LEU A 96 -5.66 2.13 15.21
C LEU A 96 -5.42 3.40 14.39
N GLY A 97 -6.34 3.79 13.53
CA GLY A 97 -6.18 4.98 12.68
C GLY A 97 -4.96 4.89 11.74
N VAL A 98 -4.36 3.70 11.57
CA VAL A 98 -3.11 3.51 10.80
C VAL A 98 -3.27 3.96 9.36
N LEU A 99 -4.48 3.82 8.80
CA LEU A 99 -4.79 4.24 7.43
C LEU A 99 -4.84 5.76 7.26
N THR A 100 -5.14 6.49 8.35
CA THR A 100 -5.34 7.94 8.34
C THR A 100 -4.23 8.71 9.05
N ALA A 101 -3.39 8.03 9.84
CA ALA A 101 -2.35 8.64 10.67
C ALA A 101 -1.07 9.05 9.91
N GLY A 102 -1.02 8.85 8.59
CA GLY A 102 0.14 9.22 7.78
C GLY A 102 1.37 8.36 8.03
N PRO A 103 1.33 7.05 7.79
CA PRO A 103 2.47 6.16 7.96
C PRO A 103 3.66 6.58 7.08
N VAL A 104 4.84 6.06 7.40
CA VAL A 104 6.06 6.24 6.58
C VAL A 104 6.26 5.01 5.71
N ALA A 105 6.27 5.20 4.40
CA ALA A 105 6.63 4.13 3.47
C ALA A 105 8.14 3.87 3.50
N VAL A 106 8.55 2.64 3.81
CA VAL A 106 9.94 2.19 3.66
C VAL A 106 9.99 1.12 2.59
N VAL A 107 10.57 1.46 1.44
CA VAL A 107 10.59 0.64 0.22
C VAL A 107 11.99 0.56 -0.38
N GLY A 108 12.26 -0.45 -1.21
CA GLY A 108 13.58 -0.55 -1.81
C GLY A 108 13.79 -1.81 -2.63
N SER A 109 15.04 -2.29 -2.63
CA SER A 109 15.46 -3.48 -3.37
C SER A 109 14.83 -4.75 -2.80
N LEU A 110 14.32 -5.62 -3.68
CA LEU A 110 13.87 -6.97 -3.31
C LEU A 110 15.06 -7.88 -2.96
N ALA A 111 16.22 -7.63 -3.58
CA ALA A 111 17.50 -8.29 -3.27
C ALA A 111 18.40 -7.23 -2.61
N ALA A 112 18.09 -6.90 -1.38
CA ALA A 112 18.84 -5.91 -0.62
C ALA A 112 20.25 -6.44 -0.28
N SER A 113 21.21 -5.53 -0.18
CA SER A 113 22.51 -5.85 0.38
C SER A 113 22.41 -5.97 1.92
N PRO A 114 23.42 -6.57 2.61
CA PRO A 114 23.45 -6.58 4.08
C PRO A 114 23.36 -5.16 4.69
N TYR A 115 23.90 -4.15 4.01
CA TYR A 115 23.75 -2.76 4.41
C TYR A 115 22.29 -2.29 4.28
N GLY A 116 21.64 -2.57 3.14
CA GLY A 116 20.25 -2.21 2.91
C GLY A 116 19.28 -2.90 3.87
N GLU A 117 19.53 -4.17 4.19
CA GLU A 117 18.77 -4.94 5.19
C GLU A 117 18.88 -4.33 6.58
N TYR A 118 20.13 -4.04 7.01
CA TYR A 118 20.40 -3.40 8.29
C TYR A 118 19.73 -2.03 8.40
N VAL A 119 19.93 -1.15 7.40
CA VAL A 119 19.35 0.19 7.41
C VAL A 119 17.82 0.14 7.37
N ALA A 120 17.23 -0.78 6.62
CA ALA A 120 15.78 -0.94 6.58
C ALA A 120 15.21 -1.36 7.95
N ALA A 121 15.88 -2.27 8.66
CA ALA A 121 15.48 -2.69 10.00
C ALA A 121 15.59 -1.54 11.02
N GLU A 122 16.72 -0.81 11.03
CA GLU A 122 16.92 0.36 11.90
C GLU A 122 15.88 1.46 11.65
N LEU A 123 15.55 1.73 10.37
CA LEU A 123 14.51 2.68 10.01
C LEU A 123 13.14 2.21 10.50
N GLY A 124 12.83 0.92 10.31
CA GLY A 124 11.57 0.32 10.78
C GLY A 124 11.41 0.48 12.27
N GLN A 125 12.43 0.11 13.04
CA GLN A 125 12.45 0.25 14.49
C GLN A 125 12.35 1.72 14.90
N GLY A 126 13.20 2.60 14.38
CA GLY A 126 13.26 4.00 14.79
C GLY A 126 11.98 4.79 14.48
N VAL A 127 11.24 4.43 13.43
CA VAL A 127 9.92 5.01 13.10
C VAL A 127 8.85 4.47 14.06
N ALA A 128 8.86 3.14 14.33
CA ALA A 128 7.91 2.51 15.24
C ALA A 128 8.10 2.96 16.71
N ASP A 129 9.34 3.22 17.15
CA ASP A 129 9.64 3.79 18.47
C ASP A 129 9.03 5.20 18.68
N ARG A 130 8.62 5.86 17.59
CA ARG A 130 7.91 7.15 17.60
C ARG A 130 6.40 7.03 17.42
N ASP A 131 5.86 5.84 17.59
CA ASP A 131 4.44 5.54 17.35
C ASP A 131 3.97 5.82 15.91
N ILE A 132 4.89 5.86 14.94
CA ILE A 132 4.57 6.03 13.53
C ILE A 132 4.56 4.65 12.86
N ALA A 133 3.54 4.40 12.03
CA ALA A 133 3.43 3.14 11.32
C ALA A 133 4.40 3.07 10.12
N ILE A 134 4.93 1.87 9.86
CA ILE A 134 5.63 1.54 8.61
C ILE A 134 4.64 1.04 7.59
N ALA A 135 4.68 1.60 6.37
CA ALA A 135 3.85 1.17 5.25
C ALA A 135 4.69 0.59 4.11
N ASN A 136 4.32 -0.57 3.59
CA ASN A 136 4.87 -1.12 2.35
C ASN A 136 4.06 -2.31 1.83
N GLY A 137 4.61 -3.08 0.91
CA GLY A 137 3.92 -4.22 0.31
C GLY A 137 4.37 -5.59 0.80
N ALA A 138 5.14 -5.66 1.88
CA ALA A 138 5.74 -6.87 2.42
C ALA A 138 6.56 -7.68 1.39
N GLY A 139 7.21 -7.01 0.44
CA GLY A 139 8.14 -7.66 -0.50
C GLY A 139 9.39 -8.17 0.20
N PHE A 140 10.19 -8.97 -0.51
CA PHE A 140 11.51 -9.39 -0.03
C PHE A 140 12.46 -8.20 0.17
N GLY A 141 13.57 -8.42 0.84
CA GLY A 141 14.64 -7.45 1.05
C GLY A 141 14.20 -6.29 1.95
N VAL A 142 14.32 -5.06 1.47
CA VAL A 142 14.09 -3.84 2.24
C VAL A 142 12.72 -3.83 2.94
N GLU A 143 11.65 -4.16 2.23
CA GLU A 143 10.30 -4.07 2.79
C GLU A 143 10.11 -5.02 3.99
N ALA A 144 10.56 -6.27 3.87
CA ALA A 144 10.45 -7.25 4.95
C ALA A 144 11.33 -6.88 6.16
N HIS A 145 12.55 -6.35 5.94
CA HIS A 145 13.42 -5.94 7.03
C HIS A 145 12.89 -4.72 7.78
N ALA A 146 12.30 -3.75 7.06
CA ALA A 146 11.63 -2.61 7.69
C ALA A 146 10.46 -3.04 8.58
N LEU A 147 9.62 -3.99 8.11
CA LEU A 147 8.51 -4.52 8.92
C LEU A 147 9.02 -5.29 10.15
N ARG A 148 10.05 -6.13 10.01
CA ARG A 148 10.66 -6.82 11.15
C ARG A 148 11.27 -5.86 12.16
N GLY A 149 11.92 -4.79 11.69
CA GLY A 149 12.43 -3.72 12.55
C GLY A 149 11.29 -3.06 13.33
N ALA A 150 10.17 -2.74 12.69
CA ALA A 150 9.01 -2.18 13.36
C ALA A 150 8.40 -3.13 14.41
N LEU A 151 8.37 -4.44 14.13
CA LEU A 151 7.87 -5.45 15.07
C LEU A 151 8.82 -5.72 16.26
N SER A 152 10.12 -5.38 16.15
CA SER A 152 11.09 -5.59 17.22
C SER A 152 10.94 -4.60 18.38
N THR A 153 10.12 -3.57 18.23
CA THR A 153 9.89 -2.57 19.29
C THR A 153 9.02 -3.14 20.42
N SER A 154 9.20 -2.65 21.62
CA SER A 154 8.37 -3.04 22.78
C SER A 154 6.96 -2.43 22.74
N GLY A 155 6.71 -1.53 21.80
CA GLY A 155 5.39 -0.97 21.51
C GLY A 155 4.56 -1.87 20.60
N ARG A 156 3.31 -1.47 20.32
CA ARG A 156 2.52 -2.10 19.27
C ARG A 156 3.18 -1.76 17.93
N GLY A 157 3.84 -2.74 17.31
CA GLY A 157 4.48 -2.59 16.01
C GLY A 157 3.47 -2.23 14.94
N ARG A 158 3.27 -0.92 14.75
CA ARG A 158 2.28 -0.40 13.79
C ARG A 158 2.80 -0.60 12.37
N CYS A 159 2.28 -1.63 11.70
CA CYS A 159 2.59 -1.91 10.31
C CYS A 159 1.32 -1.78 9.47
N LEU A 160 1.43 -1.12 8.32
CA LEU A 160 0.41 -1.09 7.27
C LEU A 160 0.94 -1.82 6.05
N VAL A 161 0.40 -2.98 5.76
CA VAL A 161 0.80 -3.76 4.58
C VAL A 161 -0.25 -3.65 3.49
N VAL A 162 0.15 -3.16 2.32
CA VAL A 162 -0.72 -3.12 1.13
C VAL A 162 -0.43 -4.35 0.27
N LEU A 163 -1.36 -5.28 0.18
CA LEU A 163 -1.19 -6.51 -0.60
C LEU A 163 -1.60 -6.33 -2.07
N ALA A 164 -1.01 -7.14 -2.94
CA ALA A 164 -1.32 -7.22 -4.38
C ALA A 164 -2.09 -8.50 -4.76
N CYS A 165 -2.81 -9.05 -3.79
CA CYS A 165 -3.59 -10.29 -3.88
C CYS A 165 -4.72 -10.25 -2.85
N GLY A 166 -5.57 -11.25 -2.83
CA GLY A 166 -6.57 -11.41 -1.77
C GLY A 166 -5.91 -11.49 -0.39
N ILE A 167 -6.60 -10.96 0.61
CA ILE A 167 -6.08 -10.86 1.97
C ILE A 167 -5.85 -12.26 2.58
N ASP A 168 -6.62 -13.23 2.14
CA ASP A 168 -6.55 -14.66 2.49
C ASP A 168 -5.38 -15.40 1.83
N VAL A 169 -4.88 -14.89 0.70
CA VAL A 169 -3.80 -15.53 -0.07
C VAL A 169 -2.44 -15.17 0.53
N GLY A 170 -2.22 -13.88 0.84
CA GLY A 170 -0.92 -13.37 1.29
C GLY A 170 0.22 -13.61 0.28
N TYR A 171 1.10 -12.63 0.11
CA TYR A 171 2.25 -12.77 -0.79
C TYR A 171 3.38 -11.81 -0.40
N PRO A 172 4.65 -12.26 -0.43
CA PRO A 172 5.14 -13.60 -0.80
C PRO A 172 4.68 -14.72 0.16
N ALA A 173 4.54 -15.96 -0.35
CA ALA A 173 4.08 -17.09 0.48
C ALA A 173 4.99 -17.33 1.70
N ASP A 174 6.31 -17.15 1.54
CA ASP A 174 7.31 -17.29 2.61
C ASP A 174 7.14 -16.24 3.71
N HIS A 175 6.42 -15.15 3.45
CA HIS A 175 6.11 -14.10 4.43
C HIS A 175 4.80 -14.36 5.18
N GLY A 176 4.14 -15.51 5.00
CA GLY A 176 2.94 -15.86 5.75
C GLY A 176 3.10 -15.72 7.29
N PRO A 177 4.20 -16.21 7.91
CA PRO A 177 4.46 -15.96 9.32
C PRO A 177 4.59 -14.47 9.67
N LEU A 178 5.30 -13.69 8.87
CA LEU A 178 5.45 -12.24 9.07
C LEU A 178 4.10 -11.50 8.99
N LEU A 179 3.27 -11.83 8.03
CA LEU A 179 1.95 -11.21 7.88
C LEU A 179 1.03 -11.52 9.09
N ARG A 180 1.08 -12.74 9.62
CA ARG A 180 0.36 -13.09 10.86
C ARG A 180 0.91 -12.33 12.07
N GLU A 181 2.21 -12.29 12.24
CA GLU A 181 2.85 -11.55 13.33
C GLU A 181 2.45 -10.07 13.31
N ILE A 182 2.35 -9.46 12.11
CA ILE A 182 1.88 -8.08 11.94
C ILE A 182 0.46 -7.93 12.48
N THR A 183 -0.48 -8.79 12.09
CA THR A 183 -1.87 -8.70 12.56
C THR A 183 -1.99 -8.98 14.05
N ASP A 184 -1.26 -9.96 14.57
CA ASP A 184 -1.25 -10.33 15.99
C ASP A 184 -0.68 -9.21 16.88
N SER A 185 0.23 -8.39 16.32
CA SER A 185 0.85 -7.23 16.99
C SER A 185 0.04 -5.93 16.81
N GLY A 186 -1.15 -6.00 16.21
CA GLY A 186 -2.03 -4.85 16.00
C GLY A 186 -1.70 -4.04 14.73
N GLY A 187 -0.95 -4.60 13.80
CA GLY A 187 -0.81 -4.05 12.45
C GLY A 187 -1.98 -4.40 11.55
N VAL A 188 -2.01 -3.82 10.36
CA VAL A 188 -3.12 -3.90 9.42
C VAL A 188 -2.64 -4.33 8.04
N LEU A 189 -3.35 -5.31 7.47
CA LEU A 189 -3.22 -5.69 6.06
C LEU A 189 -4.37 -5.08 5.28
N VAL A 190 -4.09 -4.48 4.13
CA VAL A 190 -5.12 -3.93 3.24
C VAL A 190 -4.91 -4.37 1.81
N THR A 191 -6.00 -4.51 1.06
CA THR A 191 -5.95 -4.79 -0.36
C THR A 191 -7.22 -4.34 -1.09
N GLU A 192 -7.07 -3.97 -2.36
CA GLU A 192 -8.21 -3.73 -3.27
C GLU A 192 -8.75 -5.02 -3.90
N TYR A 193 -8.06 -6.13 -3.71
CA TYR A 193 -8.38 -7.38 -4.38
C TYR A 193 -9.27 -8.26 -3.51
N PRO A 194 -10.38 -8.80 -4.07
CA PRO A 194 -11.26 -9.71 -3.35
C PRO A 194 -10.54 -11.02 -2.98
N LEU A 195 -11.16 -11.77 -2.06
CA LEU A 195 -10.62 -13.04 -1.57
C LEU A 195 -10.34 -14.00 -2.73
N GLY A 196 -9.36 -14.89 -2.54
CA GLY A 196 -8.90 -15.86 -3.53
C GLY A 196 -8.11 -15.25 -4.70
N THR A 197 -7.95 -13.93 -4.75
CA THR A 197 -7.21 -13.28 -5.85
C THR A 197 -5.72 -13.58 -5.76
N LYS A 198 -5.19 -14.24 -6.78
CA LYS A 198 -3.76 -14.62 -6.84
C LYS A 198 -2.87 -13.41 -7.16
N PRO A 199 -1.64 -13.37 -6.63
CA PRO A 199 -0.69 -12.31 -6.94
C PRO A 199 -0.29 -12.33 -8.41
N ARG A 200 -0.10 -11.14 -8.99
CA ARG A 200 0.44 -10.93 -10.34
C ARG A 200 1.38 -9.73 -10.33
N ARG A 201 2.36 -9.73 -11.23
CA ARG A 201 3.32 -8.62 -11.34
C ARG A 201 2.61 -7.28 -11.61
N THR A 202 1.59 -7.26 -12.45
CA THR A 202 0.78 -6.07 -12.75
C THR A 202 0.10 -5.53 -11.50
N ARG A 203 -0.45 -6.40 -10.65
CA ARG A 203 -1.07 -6.05 -9.36
C ARG A 203 -0.05 -5.47 -8.39
N GLY A 204 1.16 -6.05 -8.35
CA GLY A 204 2.27 -5.53 -7.59
C GLY A 204 2.63 -4.08 -7.98
N TYR A 205 2.58 -3.75 -9.27
CA TYR A 205 2.78 -2.37 -9.72
C TYR A 205 1.59 -1.47 -9.40
N ALA A 206 0.36 -1.93 -9.59
CA ALA A 206 -0.85 -1.15 -9.34
C ALA A 206 -0.97 -0.73 -7.86
N ARG A 207 -0.64 -1.62 -6.91
CA ARG A 207 -0.68 -1.33 -5.46
C ARG A 207 0.28 -0.22 -5.03
N GLN A 208 1.39 0.03 -5.77
CA GLN A 208 2.39 1.03 -5.38
C GLN A 208 1.79 2.42 -5.20
N ARG A 209 0.71 2.72 -5.94
CA ARG A 209 0.00 3.98 -5.78
C ARG A 209 -0.67 4.11 -4.41
N LEU A 210 -1.20 2.99 -3.88
CA LEU A 210 -1.80 2.97 -2.55
C LEU A 210 -0.75 3.13 -1.45
N VAL A 211 0.40 2.44 -1.56
CA VAL A 211 1.51 2.63 -0.61
C VAL A 211 1.91 4.09 -0.56
N ALA A 212 2.06 4.74 -1.73
CA ALA A 212 2.42 6.15 -1.80
C ALA A 212 1.34 7.08 -1.24
N ALA A 213 0.07 6.84 -1.57
CA ALA A 213 -1.03 7.73 -1.18
C ALA A 213 -1.38 7.63 0.30
N LEU A 214 -1.31 6.43 0.88
CA LEU A 214 -1.56 6.18 2.29
C LEU A 214 -0.42 6.68 3.19
N SER A 215 0.76 6.99 2.64
CA SER A 215 1.93 7.42 3.40
C SER A 215 2.15 8.92 3.35
N GLU A 216 2.56 9.52 4.46
CA GLU A 216 2.97 10.94 4.50
C GLU A 216 4.33 11.16 3.87
N ALA A 217 5.23 10.19 4.03
CA ALA A 217 6.57 10.23 3.48
C ALA A 217 6.98 8.85 2.93
N THR A 218 7.88 8.86 1.97
CA THR A 218 8.49 7.64 1.40
C THR A 218 9.99 7.69 1.56
N VAL A 219 10.57 6.66 2.18
CA VAL A 219 12.01 6.46 2.30
C VAL A 219 12.41 5.30 1.40
N ILE A 220 13.37 5.54 0.52
CA ILE A 220 13.90 4.52 -0.39
C ILE A 220 15.25 4.05 0.14
N VAL A 221 15.35 2.75 0.43
CA VAL A 221 16.61 2.09 0.82
C VAL A 221 17.03 1.18 -0.32
N GLU A 222 18.09 1.55 -1.00
CA GLU A 222 18.58 0.83 -2.19
C GLU A 222 17.51 0.63 -3.27
N ALA A 223 17.71 1.19 -4.45
CA ALA A 223 16.87 0.92 -5.60
C ALA A 223 17.69 0.98 -6.89
N GLY A 224 17.69 -0.11 -7.62
CA GLY A 224 18.21 -0.12 -8.98
C GLY A 224 17.28 0.67 -9.92
N ARG A 225 17.77 1.07 -11.09
CA ARG A 225 17.04 1.89 -12.10
C ARG A 225 15.68 1.32 -12.51
N ARG A 226 15.46 0.02 -12.37
CA ARG A 226 14.20 -0.67 -12.72
C ARG A 226 13.43 -1.15 -11.49
N SER A 227 13.81 -0.67 -10.29
CA SER A 227 13.15 -1.09 -9.05
C SER A 227 11.69 -0.63 -9.02
N PRO A 228 10.77 -1.52 -8.61
CA PRO A 228 9.37 -1.15 -8.34
C PRO A 228 9.24 -0.04 -7.28
N ALA A 229 10.17 0.06 -6.33
CA ALA A 229 10.20 1.12 -5.32
C ALA A 229 10.22 2.53 -5.92
N LEU A 230 10.84 2.71 -7.11
CA LEU A 230 10.81 3.99 -7.82
C LEU A 230 9.40 4.37 -8.31
N ALA A 231 8.49 3.41 -8.45
CA ALA A 231 7.09 3.73 -8.78
C ALA A 231 6.38 4.35 -7.57
N VAL A 232 6.64 3.85 -6.34
CA VAL A 232 6.14 4.47 -5.10
C VAL A 232 6.65 5.92 -5.01
N ALA A 233 7.96 6.12 -5.15
CA ALA A 233 8.58 7.45 -5.08
C ALA A 233 7.98 8.44 -6.09
N ARG A 234 7.85 8.02 -7.35
CA ARG A 234 7.24 8.87 -8.40
C ARG A 234 5.79 9.22 -8.11
N THR A 235 5.02 8.28 -7.57
CA THR A 235 3.63 8.54 -7.19
C THR A 235 3.59 9.46 -5.97
N ALA A 236 4.38 9.21 -4.94
CA ALA A 236 4.49 10.06 -3.76
C ALA A 236 4.83 11.51 -4.15
N SER A 237 5.84 11.72 -5.01
CA SER A 237 6.20 13.05 -5.52
C SER A 237 5.06 13.73 -6.27
N ARG A 238 4.32 13.00 -7.13
CA ARG A 238 3.16 13.55 -7.85
C ARG A 238 2.02 13.96 -6.93
N LEU A 239 1.84 13.23 -5.81
CA LEU A 239 0.87 13.53 -4.77
C LEU A 239 1.37 14.61 -3.78
N GLY A 240 2.54 15.23 -4.00
CA GLY A 240 3.11 16.23 -3.10
C GLY A 240 3.65 15.66 -1.78
N ARG A 241 3.80 14.33 -1.67
CA ARG A 241 4.35 13.68 -0.48
C ARG A 241 5.87 13.80 -0.44
N ARG A 242 6.45 13.79 0.76
CA ARG A 242 7.91 13.81 0.94
C ARG A 242 8.54 12.51 0.46
N VAL A 243 9.66 12.62 -0.25
CA VAL A 243 10.43 11.47 -0.71
C VAL A 243 11.87 11.64 -0.28
N TYR A 244 12.41 10.64 0.38
CA TYR A 244 13.78 10.58 0.87
C TYR A 244 14.48 9.36 0.29
N ALA A 245 15.80 9.45 0.16
CA ALA A 245 16.63 8.34 -0.25
C ALA A 245 17.77 8.14 0.77
N VAL A 246 18.04 6.90 1.10
CA VAL A 246 19.20 6.55 1.91
C VAL A 246 20.43 6.62 1.02
N PRO A 247 21.48 7.38 1.41
CA PRO A 247 22.74 7.42 0.66
C PRO A 247 23.36 6.02 0.56
N GLY A 248 23.90 5.71 -0.59
CA GLY A 248 24.62 4.46 -0.84
C GLY A 248 25.88 4.69 -1.66
N PRO A 249 26.76 3.68 -1.79
CA PRO A 249 28.01 3.81 -2.56
C PRO A 249 27.72 4.23 -4.01
N VAL A 250 28.39 5.26 -4.48
CA VAL A 250 28.21 5.80 -5.86
C VAL A 250 28.46 4.74 -6.93
N THR A 251 29.27 3.73 -6.62
CA THR A 251 29.59 2.60 -7.51
C THR A 251 28.57 1.47 -7.46
N SER A 252 27.60 1.51 -6.53
CA SER A 252 26.59 0.48 -6.41
C SER A 252 25.49 0.63 -7.46
N ALA A 253 25.14 -0.48 -8.11
CA ALA A 253 24.01 -0.53 -9.05
C ALA A 253 22.65 -0.29 -8.37
N THR A 254 22.59 -0.44 -7.05
CA THR A 254 21.39 -0.23 -6.22
C THR A 254 21.29 1.19 -5.65
N SER A 255 22.28 2.06 -5.89
CA SER A 255 22.27 3.48 -5.50
C SER A 255 21.79 4.40 -6.63
N ALA A 256 20.99 3.91 -7.58
CA ALA A 256 20.48 4.70 -8.71
C ALA A 256 19.46 5.78 -8.29
N VAL A 257 19.02 5.78 -7.06
CA VAL A 257 18.06 6.76 -6.49
C VAL A 257 18.70 8.14 -6.31
N ASP A 258 20.00 8.19 -6.03
CA ASP A 258 20.74 9.43 -5.76
C ASP A 258 20.61 10.51 -6.85
N ARG A 259 20.40 10.09 -8.10
CA ARG A 259 20.41 11.02 -9.24
C ARG A 259 19.05 11.63 -9.58
N THR A 260 17.96 11.09 -9.05
CA THR A 260 16.59 11.55 -9.35
C THR A 260 15.92 12.27 -8.17
N THR A 261 16.49 12.16 -6.97
CA THR A 261 15.93 12.70 -5.72
C THR A 261 16.87 13.72 -5.04
N GLU A 262 17.82 14.29 -5.75
CA GLU A 262 18.88 15.19 -5.25
C GLU A 262 18.43 16.40 -4.41
N ARG A 263 17.14 16.65 -4.26
CA ARG A 263 16.66 17.79 -3.46
C ARG A 263 16.47 17.53 -1.97
N HIS A 264 16.52 16.27 -1.49
CA HIS A 264 16.10 15.97 -0.11
C HIS A 264 16.93 14.91 0.64
N ALA A 265 18.04 14.42 0.09
CA ALA A 265 18.86 13.38 0.72
C ALA A 265 19.42 13.82 2.09
N ASP A 266 19.80 15.10 2.23
CA ASP A 266 20.34 15.65 3.50
C ASP A 266 19.26 15.80 4.59
N GLN A 267 17.98 15.82 4.23
CA GLN A 267 16.87 16.02 5.18
C GLN A 267 16.37 14.72 5.82
N ALA A 268 16.55 13.56 5.17
CA ALA A 268 16.11 12.28 5.74
C ALA A 268 16.84 11.93 7.04
N TYR A 269 18.16 12.13 7.05
CA TYR A 269 18.98 11.94 8.26
C TYR A 269 18.67 12.98 9.34
N THR A 270 18.45 14.22 8.94
CA THR A 270 18.15 15.32 9.87
C THR A 270 16.78 15.14 10.53
N TRP A 271 15.78 14.66 9.81
CA TRP A 271 14.45 14.42 10.39
C TRP A 271 14.45 13.26 11.40
N LEU A 272 15.17 12.17 11.12
CA LEU A 272 15.32 11.03 12.03
C LEU A 272 16.10 11.40 13.32
N ILE A 273 17.01 12.39 13.25
CA ILE A 273 17.85 12.81 14.38
C ILE A 273 17.23 13.97 15.17
N SER A 274 16.51 14.88 14.52
CA SER A 274 15.97 16.10 15.13
C SER A 274 14.59 15.95 15.79
N SER A 275 13.97 14.79 15.69
CA SER A 275 12.69 14.47 16.35
C SER A 275 12.90 13.80 17.71
N ARG A 276 13.91 14.27 18.47
CA ARG A 276 14.08 13.93 19.89
C ARG A 276 13.34 14.91 20.77
#